data_c3fe785ff65a30bf10d0bb7dbfaa750e
#
_entry.id   c3fe785ff65a30bf10d0bb7dbfaa750e
#
_cell.length_a   1.000
_cell.length_b   1.000
_cell.length_c   1.000
_cell.angle_alpha   90.00
_cell.angle_beta   90.00
_cell.angle_gamma   90.00
#
_symmetry.space_group_name_H-M   'P 1'
#
loop_
_entity.id
_entity.type
_entity.pdbx_description
1 polymer ?
#
loop_
_entity_poly.entity_id
_entity_poly.type
_entity_poly.pdbx_seq_one_letter_code
_entity_poly.pdbx_strand_id
1 'polypeptide(L)'
;MSGHHYFRDFYYSDSGMIPWLLLIENVSACGSSLTELVKDRINKFPVSGEINRTVSNPEELLERVKDHYLPHDPEIESLDGYSFDFGEWRFNLR
;
A
#
# COMPACT_ATOMS: atom_id res chain seq x y z
N MET A 1 0.84 4.11 -0.68
CA MET A 1 0.29 3.65 -1.99
C MET A 1 -1.21 3.89 -2.01
N SER A 2 -1.71 4.61 -3.01
CA SER A 2 -3.11 5.05 -3.08
C SER A 2 -4.09 3.95 -3.48
N GLY A 3 -3.62 2.88 -4.14
CA GLY A 3 -4.49 1.84 -4.71
C GLY A 3 -5.32 2.28 -5.92
N HIS A 4 -5.07 3.47 -6.46
CA HIS A 4 -5.75 3.95 -7.66
C HIS A 4 -5.27 3.19 -8.90
N HIS A 5 -6.20 2.93 -9.82
CA HIS A 5 -5.95 2.21 -11.05
C HIS A 5 -6.41 3.04 -12.24
N TYR A 6 -5.49 3.30 -13.16
CA TYR A 6 -5.70 4.10 -14.37
C TYR A 6 -5.61 3.21 -15.60
N PHE A 7 -6.63 3.23 -16.44
CA PHE A 7 -6.70 2.38 -17.62
C PHE A 7 -6.62 3.22 -18.90
N ARG A 8 -5.69 2.85 -19.78
CA ARG A 8 -5.50 3.55 -21.06
C ARG A 8 -6.79 3.66 -21.87
N ASP A 9 -7.50 2.53 -21.98
CA ASP A 9 -8.73 2.43 -22.79
C ASP A 9 -9.95 3.06 -22.08
N PHE A 10 -9.74 3.59 -20.87
CA PHE A 10 -10.71 4.39 -20.12
C PHE A 10 -10.17 5.82 -19.88
N TYR A 11 -9.57 6.40 -20.93
CA TYR A 11 -9.03 7.76 -20.93
C TYR A 11 -8.05 8.07 -19.79
N TYR A 12 -7.35 7.07 -19.28
CA TYR A 12 -6.50 7.19 -18.09
C TYR A 12 -7.24 7.71 -16.85
N SER A 13 -8.57 7.57 -16.83
CA SER A 13 -9.36 7.91 -15.65
C SER A 13 -9.21 6.86 -14.56
N ASP A 14 -9.24 7.33 -13.30
CA ASP A 14 -9.27 6.43 -12.16
C ASP A 14 -10.58 5.64 -12.11
N SER A 15 -10.48 4.36 -11.86
CA SER A 15 -11.63 3.49 -11.74
C SER A 15 -11.38 2.34 -10.76
N GLY A 16 -12.20 2.27 -9.71
CA GLY A 16 -12.26 1.11 -8.83
C GLY A 16 -13.15 -0.02 -9.38
N MET A 17 -14.06 0.30 -10.31
CA MET A 17 -15.02 -0.67 -10.86
C MET A 17 -14.35 -1.64 -11.82
N ILE A 18 -13.41 -1.18 -12.66
CA ILE A 18 -12.72 -2.03 -13.62
C ILE A 18 -11.90 -3.11 -12.91
N PRO A 19 -11.01 -2.80 -11.94
CA PRO A 19 -10.30 -3.83 -11.18
C PRO A 19 -11.24 -4.80 -10.48
N TRP A 20 -12.36 -4.30 -9.94
CA TRP A 20 -13.34 -5.15 -9.26
C TRP A 20 -14.00 -6.15 -10.23
N LEU A 21 -14.41 -5.73 -11.42
CA LEU A 21 -14.97 -6.61 -12.44
C LEU A 21 -13.96 -7.64 -12.92
N LEU A 22 -12.70 -7.24 -13.17
CA LEU A 22 -11.62 -8.15 -13.54
C LEU A 22 -11.33 -9.19 -12.45
N LEU A 23 -11.44 -8.79 -11.18
CA LEU A 23 -11.28 -9.71 -10.06
C LEU A 23 -12.42 -10.74 -10.01
N ILE A 24 -13.68 -10.31 -10.19
CA ILE A 24 -14.83 -11.21 -10.24
C ILE A 24 -14.73 -12.18 -11.42
N GLU A 25 -14.35 -11.68 -12.57
CA GLU A 25 -14.13 -12.53 -13.77
C GLU A 25 -13.07 -13.60 -13.47
N ASN A 26 -11.94 -13.20 -12.89
CA ASN A 26 -10.86 -14.13 -12.56
C ASN A 26 -11.30 -15.19 -11.54
N VAL A 27 -11.95 -14.80 -10.44
CA VAL A 27 -12.51 -15.72 -9.45
C VAL A 27 -13.50 -16.71 -10.09
N SER A 28 -14.37 -16.22 -10.97
CA SER A 28 -15.38 -17.03 -11.65
C SER A 28 -14.76 -18.02 -12.64
N ALA A 29 -13.73 -17.59 -13.35
CA ALA A 29 -13.05 -18.42 -14.35
C ALA A 29 -12.16 -19.50 -13.72
N CYS A 30 -11.44 -19.16 -12.65
CA CYS A 30 -10.52 -20.08 -11.97
C CYS A 30 -11.23 -21.07 -11.05
N GLY A 31 -12.47 -20.82 -10.64
CA GLY A 31 -13.20 -21.64 -9.65
C GLY A 31 -12.57 -21.63 -8.25
N SER A 32 -11.62 -20.73 -7.99
CA SER A 32 -10.94 -20.58 -6.73
C SER A 32 -11.55 -19.44 -5.92
N SER A 33 -11.52 -19.55 -4.59
CA SER A 33 -11.94 -18.44 -3.74
C SER A 33 -10.96 -17.26 -3.81
N LEU A 34 -11.45 -16.05 -3.54
CA LEU A 34 -10.60 -14.87 -3.44
C LEU A 34 -9.47 -15.07 -2.43
N THR A 35 -9.76 -15.71 -1.30
CA THR A 35 -8.77 -16.02 -0.27
C THR A 35 -7.62 -16.87 -0.81
N GLU A 36 -7.91 -17.88 -1.64
CA GLU A 36 -6.89 -18.72 -2.25
C GLU A 36 -6.03 -17.94 -3.25
N LEU A 37 -6.65 -17.11 -4.09
CA LEU A 37 -5.92 -16.27 -5.07
C LEU A 37 -4.97 -15.27 -4.40
N VAL A 38 -5.36 -14.72 -3.25
CA VAL A 38 -4.54 -13.71 -2.54
C VAL A 38 -3.51 -14.33 -1.60
N LYS A 39 -3.75 -15.57 -1.15
CA LYS A 39 -2.91 -16.24 -0.13
C LYS A 39 -1.44 -16.34 -0.55
N ASP A 40 -1.17 -16.72 -1.79
CA ASP A 40 0.19 -16.80 -2.33
C ASP A 40 0.88 -15.44 -2.33
N ARG A 41 0.14 -14.38 -2.65
CA ARG A 41 0.65 -13.00 -2.64
C ARG A 41 0.93 -12.50 -1.25
N ILE A 42 0.02 -12.74 -0.31
CA ILE A 42 0.21 -12.37 1.11
C ILE A 42 1.43 -13.10 1.70
N ASN A 43 1.63 -14.36 1.34
CA ASN A 43 2.78 -15.12 1.80
C ASN A 43 4.12 -14.62 1.22
N LYS A 44 4.13 -14.20 -0.05
CA LYS A 44 5.32 -13.66 -0.72
C LYS A 44 5.63 -12.22 -0.30
N PHE A 45 4.61 -11.44 -0.04
CA PHE A 45 4.70 -10.01 0.27
C PHE A 45 3.90 -9.72 1.55
N PRO A 46 4.43 -10.09 2.72
CA PRO A 46 3.75 -9.85 3.97
C PRO A 46 3.54 -8.36 4.22
N VAL A 47 2.36 -8.00 4.66
CA VAL A 47 1.97 -6.61 4.97
C VAL A 47 1.33 -6.54 6.35
N SER A 48 1.60 -5.46 7.09
CA SER A 48 0.97 -5.21 8.39
C SER A 48 -0.51 -4.82 8.25
N GLY A 49 -0.92 -4.39 7.07
CA GLY A 49 -2.14 -3.64 6.89
C GLY A 49 -2.01 -2.20 7.39
N GLU A 50 -3.13 -1.48 7.37
CA GLU A 50 -3.19 -0.10 7.87
C GLU A 50 -3.41 -0.13 9.39
N ILE A 51 -2.54 0.60 10.12
CA ILE A 51 -2.58 0.69 11.58
C ILE A 51 -2.83 2.13 11.96
N ASN A 52 -4.06 2.45 12.36
CA ASN A 52 -4.46 3.78 12.79
C ASN A 52 -4.26 3.97 14.29
N ARG A 53 -3.71 5.11 14.68
CA ARG A 53 -3.54 5.52 16.07
C ARG A 53 -3.93 6.98 16.25
N THR A 54 -4.63 7.27 17.33
CA THR A 54 -4.91 8.64 17.73
C THR A 54 -3.74 9.15 18.59
N VAL A 55 -3.14 10.26 18.17
CA VAL A 55 -2.00 10.88 18.84
C VAL A 55 -2.25 12.35 19.09
N SER A 56 -1.66 12.90 20.16
CA SER A 56 -1.91 14.29 20.57
C SER A 56 -1.17 15.31 19.69
N ASN A 57 -0.01 14.95 19.16
CA ASN A 57 0.81 15.79 18.29
C ASN A 57 1.38 14.97 17.14
N PRO A 58 0.65 14.87 16.01
CA PRO A 58 1.09 14.07 14.86
C PRO A 58 2.40 14.55 14.26
N GLU A 59 2.60 15.87 14.14
CA GLU A 59 3.79 16.44 13.51
C GLU A 59 5.07 16.12 14.30
N GLU A 60 5.04 16.28 15.59
CA GLU A 60 6.17 15.93 16.47
C GLU A 60 6.48 14.44 16.41
N LEU A 61 5.44 13.60 16.37
CA LEU A 61 5.61 12.16 16.26
C LEU A 61 6.25 11.77 14.93
N LEU A 62 5.82 12.37 13.81
CA LEU A 62 6.40 12.13 12.49
C LEU A 62 7.89 12.47 12.46
N GLU A 63 8.29 13.63 13.00
CA GLU A 63 9.71 14.01 13.06
C GLU A 63 10.51 13.07 13.96
N ARG A 64 9.98 12.65 15.09
CA ARG A 64 10.64 11.68 15.98
C ARG A 64 10.82 10.32 15.30
N VAL A 65 9.85 9.85 14.52
CA VAL A 65 9.97 8.61 13.77
C VAL A 65 11.03 8.77 12.66
N LYS A 66 11.01 9.88 11.94
CA LYS A 66 12.01 10.20 10.94
C LYS A 66 13.42 10.18 11.52
N ASP A 67 13.65 10.91 12.64
CA ASP A 67 14.95 10.93 13.31
C ASP A 67 15.40 9.54 13.77
N HIS A 68 14.46 8.71 14.21
CA HIS A 68 14.74 7.34 14.63
C HIS A 68 15.25 6.45 13.48
N TYR A 69 14.70 6.62 12.28
CA TYR A 69 15.05 5.77 11.13
C TYR A 69 16.16 6.35 10.24
N LEU A 70 16.45 7.65 10.31
CA LEU A 70 17.54 8.28 9.55
C LEU A 70 18.90 7.55 9.66
N PRO A 71 19.32 7.04 10.83
CA PRO A 71 20.60 6.31 10.94
C PRO A 71 20.65 4.99 10.16
N HIS A 72 19.52 4.48 9.70
CA HIS A 72 19.42 3.27 8.88
C HIS A 72 19.46 3.53 7.37
N ASP A 73 19.69 4.80 6.99
CA ASP A 73 19.83 5.25 5.59
C ASP A 73 18.70 4.85 4.64
N PRO A 74 17.41 5.06 5.02
CA PRO A 74 16.29 4.79 4.13
C PRO A 74 16.20 5.84 3.02
N GLU A 75 15.70 5.44 1.87
CA GLU A 75 15.17 6.40 0.90
C GLU A 75 13.87 6.99 1.44
N ILE A 76 13.82 8.32 1.62
CA ILE A 76 12.66 9.01 2.19
C ILE A 76 11.97 9.84 1.12
N GLU A 77 10.68 9.59 0.92
CA GLU A 77 9.79 10.35 0.06
C GLU A 77 8.72 11.03 0.91
N SER A 78 8.42 12.30 0.62
CA SER A 78 7.46 13.12 1.39
C SER A 78 6.28 13.62 0.56
N LEU A 79 5.78 12.80 -0.37
CA LEU A 79 4.68 13.18 -1.26
C LEU A 79 3.30 13.10 -0.55
N ASP A 80 3.09 12.05 0.24
CA ASP A 80 1.86 11.81 1.02
C ASP A 80 2.26 11.27 2.41
N GLY A 81 2.62 12.18 3.30
CA GLY A 81 3.30 11.85 4.54
C GLY A 81 4.76 11.49 4.31
N TYR A 82 5.33 10.62 5.14
CA TYR A 82 6.69 10.11 4.98
C TYR A 82 6.66 8.63 4.59
N SER A 83 7.24 8.31 3.44
CA SER A 83 7.52 6.95 3.01
C SER A 83 8.99 6.64 3.25
N PHE A 84 9.27 5.55 3.95
CA PHE A 84 10.63 5.07 4.24
C PHE A 84 10.85 3.76 3.52
N ASP A 85 11.80 3.72 2.59
CA ASP A 85 12.16 2.54 1.82
C ASP A 85 13.58 2.08 2.20
N PHE A 86 13.69 0.83 2.65
CA PHE A 86 14.95 0.17 3.04
C PHE A 86 15.38 -0.89 2.00
N GLY A 87 14.73 -0.91 0.82
CA GLY A 87 14.98 -1.88 -0.23
C GLY A 87 14.22 -3.20 -0.05
N GLU A 88 14.42 -3.88 1.06
CA GLU A 88 13.73 -5.15 1.36
C GLU A 88 12.33 -4.96 1.96
N TRP A 89 12.10 -3.86 2.64
CA TRP A 89 10.82 -3.51 3.26
C TRP A 89 10.65 -2.00 3.31
N ARG A 90 9.41 -1.57 3.42
CA ARG A 90 9.07 -0.15 3.52
C ARG A 90 7.82 0.07 4.36
N PHE A 91 7.66 1.28 4.86
CA PHE A 91 6.43 1.73 5.49
C PHE A 91 6.13 3.19 5.13
N ASN A 92 4.88 3.59 5.31
CA ASN A 92 4.43 4.95 5.12
C ASN A 92 3.73 5.43 6.40
N LEU A 93 3.95 6.69 6.76
CA LEU A 93 3.31 7.40 7.87
C LEU A 93 2.61 8.64 7.35
N ARG A 94 1.35 8.81 7.72
CA ARG A 94 0.56 9.99 7.37
C ARG A 94 -0.50 10.31 8.41
#